data_6f5f5fdd0f6735b3f230e2131c6d488a
#
_entry.id   6f5f5fdd0f6735b3f230e2131c6d488a
#
_cell.length_a   1.000
_cell.length_b   1.000
_cell.length_c   1.000
_cell.angle_alpha   90.00
_cell.angle_beta   90.00
_cell.angle_gamma   90.00
#
_symmetry.space_group_name_H-M   'P 1'
#
loop_
_entity.id
_entity.type
_entity.pdbx_description
1 polymer ?
#
loop_
_entity_poly.entity_id
_entity_poly.type
_entity_poly.pdbx_seq_one_letter_code
_entity_poly.pdbx_strand_id
1 'polypeptide(L)'
;MLQVHIDENAVAELIAFGRFAAERGWVPATSGNFSRRLDTHHIAVTRSGRDKGALNAGDFAVVALDEPLPPGVSAETPLHVARYRRDETIGAIVHVHSLPATVLSRADATKGAVELEGYEMHKALDGFTTHESTLRIPIFANAQDTGELARRIENALGDTPVPGYLLAGHGIYAWGAGVEDARRHVEAIDFLLRCEIEERRITQ
;
A
#
# COMPACT_ATOMS: atom_id res chain seq x y z
N MET A 1 -14.18 -0.94 -29.10
CA MET A 1 -13.52 -0.83 -27.79
C MET A 1 -12.20 -0.09 -27.99
N LEU A 2 -12.06 1.11 -27.43
CA LEU A 2 -10.78 1.82 -27.40
C LEU A 2 -9.85 0.97 -26.52
N GLN A 3 -8.75 0.50 -27.09
CA GLN A 3 -7.73 -0.22 -26.36
C GLN A 3 -7.01 0.79 -25.47
N VAL A 4 -7.28 0.79 -24.16
CA VAL A 4 -6.57 1.64 -23.21
C VAL A 4 -5.11 1.23 -23.24
N HIS A 5 -4.28 2.12 -23.75
CA HIS A 5 -2.84 1.89 -23.84
C HIS A 5 -2.25 2.06 -22.43
N ILE A 6 -1.49 1.09 -21.96
CA ILE A 6 -0.74 1.27 -20.72
C ILE A 6 0.33 2.33 -21.01
N ASP A 7 0.32 3.43 -20.26
CA ASP A 7 1.38 4.43 -20.32
C ASP A 7 2.72 3.78 -19.93
N GLU A 8 3.69 3.82 -20.84
CA GLU A 8 5.01 3.24 -20.62
C GLU A 8 5.72 3.85 -19.39
N ASN A 9 5.50 5.14 -19.11
CA ASN A 9 6.06 5.81 -17.93
C ASN A 9 5.45 5.27 -16.64
N ALA A 10 4.13 5.09 -16.59
CA ALA A 10 3.44 4.54 -15.43
C ALA A 10 3.94 3.14 -15.06
N VAL A 11 4.18 2.31 -16.07
CA VAL A 11 4.75 0.97 -15.90
C VAL A 11 6.21 1.03 -15.47
N ALA A 12 7.01 1.92 -16.06
CA ALA A 12 8.42 2.09 -15.70
C ALA A 12 8.59 2.51 -14.24
N GLU A 13 7.73 3.41 -13.73
CA GLU A 13 7.72 3.82 -12.31
C GLU A 13 7.42 2.62 -11.39
N LEU A 14 6.43 1.78 -11.73
CA LEU A 14 6.08 0.59 -10.94
C LEU A 14 7.17 -0.49 -10.98
N ILE A 15 7.84 -0.67 -12.12
CA ILE A 15 8.99 -1.58 -12.25
C ILE A 15 10.16 -1.10 -11.36
N ALA A 16 10.44 0.20 -11.37
CA ALA A 16 11.49 0.79 -10.55
C ALA A 16 11.17 0.62 -9.05
N PHE A 17 9.91 0.86 -8.65
CA PHE A 17 9.47 0.60 -7.28
C PHE A 17 9.58 -0.88 -6.90
N GLY A 18 9.24 -1.80 -7.80
CA GLY A 18 9.35 -3.24 -7.55
C GLY A 18 10.79 -3.68 -7.22
N ARG A 19 11.77 -3.19 -7.98
CA ARG A 19 13.20 -3.43 -7.70
C ARG A 19 13.60 -2.87 -6.35
N PHE A 20 13.24 -1.63 -6.06
CA PHE A 20 13.48 -0.99 -4.79
C PHE A 20 12.87 -1.78 -3.60
N ALA A 21 11.62 -2.23 -3.72
CA ALA A 21 10.95 -3.02 -2.69
C ALA A 21 11.62 -4.40 -2.48
N ALA A 22 12.09 -5.03 -3.56
CA ALA A 22 12.83 -6.29 -3.50
C ALA A 22 14.19 -6.12 -2.80
N GLU A 23 14.95 -5.07 -3.13
CA GLU A 23 16.22 -4.74 -2.45
C GLU A 23 16.05 -4.52 -0.95
N ARG A 24 14.87 -4.02 -0.52
CA ARG A 24 14.49 -3.84 0.89
C ARG A 24 13.97 -5.12 1.57
N GLY A 25 13.77 -6.20 0.81
CA GLY A 25 13.17 -7.42 1.33
C GLY A 25 11.69 -7.30 1.67
N TRP A 26 10.98 -6.35 1.03
CA TRP A 26 9.57 -6.07 1.31
C TRP A 26 8.59 -6.92 0.49
N VAL A 27 9.08 -7.64 -0.49
CA VAL A 27 8.25 -8.45 -1.41
C VAL A 27 8.75 -9.89 -1.52
N PRO A 28 8.95 -10.59 -0.40
CA PRO A 28 9.44 -11.97 -0.40
C PRO A 28 8.46 -12.89 -1.13
N ALA A 29 8.98 -13.94 -1.79
CA ALA A 29 8.19 -15.02 -2.38
C ALA A 29 7.03 -14.53 -3.28
N THR A 30 7.29 -13.57 -4.16
CA THR A 30 6.31 -12.96 -5.08
C THR A 30 5.17 -12.17 -4.41
N SER A 31 5.27 -11.90 -3.12
CA SER A 31 4.28 -11.10 -2.37
C SER A 31 4.19 -9.64 -2.84
N GLY A 32 3.20 -8.92 -2.32
CA GLY A 32 2.96 -7.53 -2.67
C GLY A 32 2.27 -7.34 -4.01
N ASN A 33 1.74 -6.16 -4.22
CA ASN A 33 1.13 -5.73 -5.48
C ASN A 33 1.13 -4.20 -5.56
N PHE A 34 1.22 -3.68 -6.79
CA PHE A 34 1.37 -2.26 -7.06
C PHE A 34 0.41 -1.84 -8.15
N SER A 35 -0.08 -0.62 -8.07
CA SER A 35 -0.93 -0.06 -9.11
C SER A 35 -0.66 1.43 -9.34
N ARG A 36 -1.01 1.89 -10.54
CA ARG A 36 -0.91 3.28 -10.99
C ARG A 36 -2.17 3.67 -11.71
N ARG A 37 -2.75 4.82 -11.38
CA ARG A 37 -3.86 5.40 -12.12
C ARG A 37 -3.40 5.80 -13.53
N LEU A 38 -4.15 5.37 -14.53
CA LEU A 38 -3.90 5.71 -15.94
C LEU A 38 -4.78 6.89 -16.37
N ASP A 39 -6.04 6.88 -15.94
CA ASP A 39 -7.02 7.93 -16.16
C ASP A 39 -8.11 7.86 -15.07
N THR A 40 -9.21 8.58 -15.25
CA THR A 40 -10.34 8.62 -14.29
C THR A 40 -11.03 7.28 -14.10
N HIS A 41 -10.89 6.33 -15.04
CA HIS A 41 -11.61 5.05 -15.07
C HIS A 41 -10.71 3.83 -15.01
N HIS A 42 -9.40 3.98 -15.23
CA HIS A 42 -8.50 2.85 -15.38
C HIS A 42 -7.25 2.96 -14.51
N ILE A 43 -6.78 1.80 -14.07
CA ILE A 43 -5.49 1.63 -13.39
C ILE A 43 -4.66 0.55 -14.09
N ALA A 44 -3.34 0.68 -14.06
CA ALA A 44 -2.43 -0.44 -14.26
C ALA A 44 -2.19 -1.13 -12.91
N VAL A 45 -2.27 -2.46 -12.86
CA VAL A 45 -2.00 -3.23 -11.64
C VAL A 45 -1.13 -4.44 -11.94
N THR A 46 -0.25 -4.83 -11.03
CA THR A 46 0.59 -6.02 -11.17
C THR A 46 -0.25 -7.29 -11.25
N ARG A 47 0.13 -8.20 -12.16
CA ARG A 47 -0.46 -9.54 -12.25
C ARG A 47 -0.07 -10.40 -11.06
N SER A 48 -0.92 -11.37 -10.74
CA SER A 48 -0.69 -12.35 -9.67
C SER A 48 0.56 -13.20 -9.92
N GLY A 49 1.29 -13.56 -8.85
CA GLY A 49 2.40 -14.51 -8.88
C GLY A 49 3.66 -14.01 -9.58
N ARG A 50 3.78 -12.71 -9.89
CA ARG A 50 4.98 -12.12 -10.51
C ARG A 50 6.02 -11.77 -9.46
N ASP A 51 7.29 -12.02 -9.78
CA ASP A 51 8.40 -11.53 -8.97
C ASP A 51 8.49 -10.00 -9.09
N LYS A 52 8.28 -9.31 -7.97
CA LYS A 52 8.23 -7.84 -7.94
C LYS A 52 9.59 -7.20 -8.18
N GLY A 53 10.69 -7.92 -7.92
CA GLY A 53 12.05 -7.47 -8.23
C GLY A 53 12.44 -7.60 -9.70
N ALA A 54 11.70 -8.39 -10.48
CA ALA A 54 11.99 -8.71 -11.88
C ALA A 54 10.83 -8.40 -12.83
N LEU A 55 9.98 -7.42 -12.48
CA LEU A 55 8.83 -7.03 -13.30
C LEU A 55 9.26 -6.50 -14.67
N ASN A 56 8.43 -6.77 -15.67
CA ASN A 56 8.49 -6.21 -17.01
C ASN A 56 7.11 -5.69 -17.45
N ALA A 57 7.00 -5.02 -18.60
CA ALA A 57 5.75 -4.42 -19.05
C ALA A 57 4.58 -5.41 -19.19
N GLY A 58 4.86 -6.68 -19.53
CA GLY A 58 3.83 -7.73 -19.65
C GLY A 58 3.26 -8.22 -18.31
N ASP A 59 3.85 -7.82 -17.18
CA ASP A 59 3.42 -8.23 -15.83
C ASP A 59 2.35 -7.32 -15.23
N PHE A 60 1.80 -6.40 -16.03
CA PHE A 60 0.72 -5.53 -15.64
C PHE A 60 -0.56 -5.83 -16.42
N ALA A 61 -1.69 -5.49 -15.81
CA ALA A 61 -2.99 -5.53 -16.45
C ALA A 61 -3.67 -4.17 -16.29
N VAL A 62 -4.43 -3.75 -17.31
CA VAL A 62 -5.36 -2.64 -17.19
C VAL A 62 -6.63 -3.14 -16.52
N VAL A 63 -7.08 -2.42 -15.52
CA VAL A 63 -8.31 -2.69 -14.77
C VAL A 63 -9.18 -1.45 -14.85
N ALA A 64 -10.42 -1.62 -15.33
CA ALA A 64 -11.43 -0.58 -15.24
C ALA A 64 -11.99 -0.54 -13.81
N LEU A 65 -12.12 0.66 -13.26
CA LEU A 65 -12.58 0.82 -11.88
C LEU A 65 -14.03 0.36 -11.69
N ASP A 66 -14.88 0.46 -12.72
CA ASP A 66 -16.31 0.19 -12.65
C ASP A 66 -16.75 -1.12 -13.29
N GLU A 67 -15.80 -1.96 -13.73
CA GLU A 67 -16.08 -3.25 -14.36
C GLU A 67 -15.57 -4.42 -13.49
N PRO A 68 -16.03 -5.65 -13.77
CA PRO A 68 -15.48 -6.85 -13.16
C PRO A 68 -13.98 -6.98 -13.43
N LEU A 69 -13.24 -7.49 -12.44
CA LEU A 69 -11.80 -7.66 -12.56
C LEU A 69 -11.44 -8.67 -13.65
N PRO A 70 -10.47 -8.37 -14.52
CA PRO A 70 -9.99 -9.33 -15.51
C PRO A 70 -9.24 -10.48 -14.82
N PRO A 71 -9.16 -11.66 -15.45
CA PRO A 71 -8.42 -12.78 -14.89
C PRO A 71 -6.91 -12.49 -14.80
N GLY A 72 -6.27 -13.10 -13.80
CA GLY A 72 -4.82 -13.05 -13.63
C GLY A 72 -4.27 -11.82 -12.92
N VAL A 73 -5.13 -10.93 -12.39
CA VAL A 73 -4.73 -9.86 -11.46
C VAL A 73 -4.58 -10.41 -10.04
N SER A 74 -3.93 -9.66 -9.16
CA SER A 74 -3.83 -10.02 -7.75
C SER A 74 -5.20 -10.18 -7.12
N ALA A 75 -5.38 -11.17 -6.24
CA ALA A 75 -6.60 -11.34 -5.45
C ALA A 75 -6.91 -10.11 -4.57
N GLU A 76 -5.91 -9.26 -4.32
CA GLU A 76 -6.04 -8.03 -3.51
C GLU A 76 -6.36 -6.78 -4.36
N THR A 77 -6.49 -6.92 -5.68
CA THR A 77 -6.91 -5.81 -6.57
C THR A 77 -8.20 -5.10 -6.10
N PRO A 78 -9.20 -5.77 -5.49
CA PRO A 78 -10.37 -5.07 -4.94
C PRO A 78 -10.03 -3.96 -3.92
N LEU A 79 -8.96 -4.12 -3.12
CA LEU A 79 -8.50 -3.11 -2.17
C LEU A 79 -7.99 -1.85 -2.88
N HIS A 80 -7.25 -2.02 -3.97
CA HIS A 80 -6.79 -0.91 -4.81
C HIS A 80 -7.97 -0.19 -5.48
N VAL A 81 -8.85 -0.96 -6.12
CA VAL A 81 -10.02 -0.40 -6.83
C VAL A 81 -10.90 0.41 -5.89
N ALA A 82 -11.20 -0.12 -4.70
CA ALA A 82 -12.01 0.59 -3.72
C ALA A 82 -11.37 1.92 -3.29
N ARG A 83 -10.06 1.93 -3.03
CA ARG A 83 -9.32 3.13 -2.64
C ARG A 83 -9.30 4.18 -3.76
N TYR A 84 -9.05 3.77 -5.02
CA TYR A 84 -9.08 4.68 -6.17
C TYR A 84 -10.48 5.28 -6.42
N ARG A 85 -11.54 4.50 -6.21
CA ARG A 85 -12.93 5.01 -6.34
C ARG A 85 -13.28 6.02 -5.26
N ARG A 86 -12.72 5.87 -4.08
CA ARG A 86 -12.99 6.76 -2.93
C ARG A 86 -12.28 8.10 -3.05
N ASP A 87 -11.08 8.10 -3.66
CA ASP A 87 -10.24 9.28 -3.71
C ASP A 87 -9.56 9.40 -5.09
N GLU A 88 -10.00 10.40 -5.86
CA GLU A 88 -9.49 10.65 -7.20
C GLU A 88 -8.10 11.28 -7.22
N THR A 89 -7.62 11.81 -6.10
CA THR A 89 -6.28 12.40 -5.98
C THR A 89 -5.19 11.34 -5.89
N ILE A 90 -5.55 10.11 -5.54
CA ILE A 90 -4.61 9.00 -5.47
C ILE A 90 -4.20 8.58 -6.88
N GLY A 91 -2.91 8.71 -7.17
CA GLY A 91 -2.31 8.29 -8.44
C GLY A 91 -1.59 6.94 -8.37
N ALA A 92 -1.12 6.51 -7.20
CA ALA A 92 -0.48 5.20 -7.03
C ALA A 92 -0.78 4.59 -5.67
N ILE A 93 -0.86 3.24 -5.63
CA ILE A 93 -0.99 2.44 -4.41
C ILE A 93 0.05 1.34 -4.45
N VAL A 94 0.76 1.16 -3.34
CA VAL A 94 1.74 0.09 -3.15
C VAL A 94 1.38 -0.76 -1.93
N HIS A 95 1.47 -2.07 -2.09
CA HIS A 95 1.30 -3.03 -1.00
C HIS A 95 2.55 -3.88 -0.87
N VAL A 96 3.10 -3.93 0.34
CA VAL A 96 4.33 -4.66 0.66
C VAL A 96 4.21 -5.44 1.97
N HIS A 97 5.00 -6.52 2.09
CA HIS A 97 5.05 -7.39 3.26
C HIS A 97 6.32 -7.13 4.09
N SER A 98 6.51 -5.90 4.58
CA SER A 98 7.65 -5.61 5.42
C SER A 98 7.57 -6.34 6.77
N LEU A 99 8.70 -6.80 7.28
CA LEU A 99 8.75 -7.57 8.54
C LEU A 99 8.19 -6.77 9.73
N PRO A 100 8.57 -5.50 9.95
CA PRO A 100 8.04 -4.73 11.07
C PRO A 100 6.52 -4.54 10.98
N ALA A 101 5.98 -4.29 9.79
CA ALA A 101 4.54 -4.16 9.59
C ALA A 101 3.81 -5.47 9.91
N THR A 102 4.33 -6.60 9.42
CA THR A 102 3.74 -7.92 9.68
C THR A 102 3.71 -8.25 11.17
N VAL A 103 4.80 -7.97 11.88
CA VAL A 103 4.91 -8.28 13.32
C VAL A 103 4.03 -7.37 14.16
N LEU A 104 4.14 -6.04 13.99
CA LEU A 104 3.38 -5.08 14.79
C LEU A 104 1.88 -5.15 14.53
N SER A 105 1.47 -5.25 13.26
CA SER A 105 0.06 -5.37 12.94
C SER A 105 -0.59 -6.62 13.52
N ARG A 106 0.18 -7.70 13.68
CA ARG A 106 -0.28 -8.91 14.37
C ARG A 106 -0.33 -8.72 15.88
N ALA A 107 0.71 -8.13 16.45
CA ALA A 107 0.80 -7.90 17.90
C ALA A 107 -0.28 -6.92 18.40
N ASP A 108 -0.52 -5.85 17.65
CA ASP A 108 -1.45 -4.78 18.00
C ASP A 108 -2.82 -4.89 17.32
N ALA A 109 -3.15 -6.06 16.73
CA ALA A 109 -4.41 -6.26 16.00
C ALA A 109 -5.65 -5.90 16.81
N THR A 110 -5.66 -6.21 18.11
CA THR A 110 -6.78 -5.89 19.03
C THR A 110 -6.88 -4.42 19.41
N LYS A 111 -5.78 -3.65 19.28
CA LYS A 111 -5.76 -2.21 19.50
C LYS A 111 -6.34 -1.45 18.29
N GLY A 112 -6.36 -2.08 17.11
CA GLY A 112 -6.88 -1.50 15.87
C GLY A 112 -5.99 -0.42 15.24
N ALA A 113 -4.83 -0.12 15.82
CA ALA A 113 -3.83 0.81 15.27
C ALA A 113 -2.47 0.62 15.93
N VAL A 114 -1.41 1.12 15.24
CA VAL A 114 -0.14 1.49 15.86
C VAL A 114 -0.15 3.01 16.06
N GLU A 115 0.11 3.44 17.27
CA GLU A 115 0.20 4.87 17.65
C GLU A 115 1.68 5.21 17.89
N LEU A 116 2.14 6.31 17.28
CA LEU A 116 3.53 6.75 17.25
C LEU A 116 3.59 8.23 17.58
N GLU A 117 4.49 8.61 18.46
CA GLU A 117 4.64 9.99 18.92
C GLU A 117 6.11 10.41 18.91
N GLY A 118 6.38 11.70 18.67
CA GLY A 118 7.70 12.29 18.84
C GLY A 118 8.70 11.99 17.73
N TYR A 119 8.31 11.31 16.65
CA TYR A 119 9.22 10.98 15.55
C TYR A 119 9.22 12.05 14.46
N GLU A 120 10.38 12.62 14.16
CA GLU A 120 10.56 13.62 13.10
C GLU A 120 10.16 13.06 11.71
N MET A 121 10.23 11.75 11.53
CA MET A 121 9.82 11.06 10.29
C MET A 121 8.33 11.18 9.96
N HIS A 122 7.48 11.64 10.89
CA HIS A 122 6.08 11.96 10.59
C HIS A 122 5.95 12.92 9.41
N LYS A 123 6.89 13.89 9.29
CA LYS A 123 6.91 14.89 8.22
C LYS A 123 7.15 14.32 6.81
N ALA A 124 7.56 13.06 6.71
CA ALA A 124 7.64 12.37 5.42
C ALA A 124 6.27 11.87 4.92
N LEU A 125 5.24 11.93 5.76
CA LEU A 125 3.87 11.56 5.41
C LEU A 125 3.06 12.81 5.07
N ASP A 126 2.30 12.76 3.97
CA ASP A 126 1.41 13.85 3.60
C ASP A 126 0.40 14.12 4.73
N GLY A 127 0.14 15.40 4.98
CA GLY A 127 -0.75 15.83 6.06
C GLY A 127 -0.06 16.03 7.43
N PHE A 128 1.22 15.66 7.57
CA PHE A 128 1.97 15.83 8.83
C PHE A 128 3.08 16.85 8.67
N THR A 129 3.05 17.91 9.47
CA THR A 129 4.01 19.02 9.45
C THR A 129 4.87 19.12 10.71
N THR A 130 4.57 18.31 11.74
CA THR A 130 5.25 18.34 13.05
C THR A 130 5.40 16.92 13.60
N HIS A 131 6.44 16.72 14.42
CA HIS A 131 6.64 15.49 15.20
C HIS A 131 5.79 15.44 16.48
N GLU A 132 5.20 16.57 16.88
CA GLU A 132 4.43 16.69 18.13
C GLU A 132 3.02 16.09 18.04
N SER A 133 2.60 15.68 16.83
CA SER A 133 1.31 15.03 16.61
C SER A 133 1.40 13.51 16.84
N THR A 134 0.33 12.92 17.34
CA THR A 134 0.19 11.45 17.34
C THR A 134 -0.15 10.96 15.94
N LEU A 135 0.73 10.12 15.38
CA LEU A 135 0.47 9.39 14.15
C LEU A 135 -0.22 8.07 14.50
N ARG A 136 -1.44 7.89 14.00
CA ARG A 136 -2.21 6.67 14.22
C ARG A 136 -2.37 5.90 12.91
N ILE A 137 -1.61 4.80 12.74
CA ILE A 137 -1.66 3.93 11.56
C ILE A 137 -2.71 2.85 11.81
N PRO A 138 -3.85 2.83 11.07
CA PRO A 138 -4.91 1.86 11.29
C PRO A 138 -4.46 0.43 11.00
N ILE A 139 -4.97 -0.53 11.79
CA ILE A 139 -4.81 -1.97 11.57
C ILE A 139 -6.18 -2.58 11.28
N PHE A 140 -6.32 -3.25 10.16
CA PHE A 140 -7.52 -4.01 9.79
C PHE A 140 -7.27 -5.51 9.87
N ALA A 141 -8.26 -6.26 10.34
CA ALA A 141 -8.21 -7.71 10.32
C ALA A 141 -8.16 -8.21 8.87
N ASN A 142 -7.21 -9.10 8.58
CA ASN A 142 -7.10 -9.72 7.27
C ASN A 142 -8.30 -10.65 6.99
N ALA A 143 -8.68 -10.80 5.72
CA ALA A 143 -9.75 -11.69 5.28
C ALA A 143 -9.50 -12.22 3.87
N GLN A 144 -10.03 -13.43 3.58
CA GLN A 144 -9.89 -14.05 2.25
C GLN A 144 -10.85 -13.46 1.22
N ASP A 145 -12.03 -13.01 1.64
CA ASP A 145 -12.94 -12.22 0.79
C ASP A 145 -12.43 -10.78 0.74
N THR A 146 -11.62 -10.49 -0.27
CA THR A 146 -10.99 -9.18 -0.46
C THR A 146 -11.98 -8.10 -0.92
N GLY A 147 -13.10 -8.48 -1.52
CA GLY A 147 -14.17 -7.54 -1.87
C GLY A 147 -14.90 -7.03 -0.63
N GLU A 148 -15.25 -7.95 0.29
CA GLU A 148 -15.82 -7.59 1.60
C GLU A 148 -14.82 -6.80 2.45
N LEU A 149 -13.56 -7.24 2.45
CA LEU A 149 -12.48 -6.56 3.16
C LEU A 149 -12.33 -5.12 2.69
N ALA A 150 -12.31 -4.88 1.38
CA ALA A 150 -12.21 -3.56 0.79
C ALA A 150 -13.35 -2.64 1.26
N ARG A 151 -14.59 -3.11 1.24
CA ARG A 151 -15.76 -2.34 1.73
C ARG A 151 -15.63 -1.99 3.22
N ARG A 152 -15.20 -2.94 4.05
CA ARG A 152 -15.00 -2.69 5.50
C ARG A 152 -13.89 -1.66 5.75
N ILE A 153 -12.78 -1.76 5.03
CA ILE A 153 -11.67 -0.83 5.16
C ILE A 153 -12.12 0.57 4.78
N GLU A 154 -12.71 0.76 3.59
CA GLU A 154 -13.11 2.10 3.13
C GLU A 154 -14.15 2.75 4.05
N ASN A 155 -15.08 1.97 4.61
CA ASN A 155 -16.06 2.48 5.57
C ASN A 155 -15.42 2.91 6.90
N ALA A 156 -14.40 2.20 7.36
CA ALA A 156 -13.75 2.46 8.64
C ALA A 156 -12.58 3.46 8.55
N LEU A 157 -11.92 3.54 7.39
CA LEU A 157 -10.78 4.42 7.17
C LEU A 157 -11.19 5.90 7.24
N GLY A 158 -12.40 6.24 6.74
CA GLY A 158 -12.94 7.60 6.79
C GLY A 158 -11.98 8.62 6.18
N ASP A 159 -11.86 9.76 6.83
CA ASP A 159 -10.97 10.86 6.44
C ASP A 159 -9.64 10.82 7.22
N THR A 160 -9.07 9.62 7.42
CA THR A 160 -7.77 9.51 8.10
C THR A 160 -6.70 10.28 7.32
N PRO A 161 -5.88 11.10 8.00
CA PRO A 161 -4.81 11.82 7.32
C PRO A 161 -3.62 10.93 6.93
N VAL A 162 -3.54 9.70 7.49
CA VAL A 162 -2.42 8.80 7.22
C VAL A 162 -2.56 8.20 5.82
N PRO A 163 -1.56 8.35 4.94
CA PRO A 163 -1.60 7.83 3.58
C PRO A 163 -1.29 6.33 3.51
N GLY A 164 -1.86 5.55 4.43
CA GLY A 164 -1.65 4.11 4.52
C GLY A 164 -2.41 3.43 5.65
N TYR A 165 -2.40 2.10 5.63
CA TYR A 165 -2.91 1.24 6.70
C TYR A 165 -2.16 -0.10 6.72
N LEU A 166 -2.38 -0.87 7.78
CA LEU A 166 -1.84 -2.21 7.97
C LEU A 166 -2.95 -3.26 7.89
N LEU A 167 -2.64 -4.41 7.30
CA LEU A 167 -3.43 -5.64 7.47
C LEU A 167 -2.76 -6.52 8.52
N ALA A 168 -3.53 -7.00 9.49
CA ALA A 168 -3.03 -7.77 10.62
C ALA A 168 -2.27 -9.03 10.20
N GLY A 169 -0.99 -9.13 10.58
CA GLY A 169 -0.11 -10.23 10.24
C GLY A 169 0.25 -10.34 8.75
N HIS A 170 0.08 -9.27 7.97
CA HIS A 170 0.21 -9.27 6.52
C HIS A 170 1.21 -8.21 6.03
N GLY A 171 0.83 -6.94 5.99
CA GLY A 171 1.73 -5.90 5.48
C GLY A 171 1.12 -4.51 5.46
N ILE A 172 1.76 -3.62 4.69
CA ILE A 172 1.41 -2.20 4.53
C ILE A 172 0.71 -1.99 3.19
N TYR A 173 -0.35 -1.20 3.19
CA TYR A 173 -0.87 -0.47 2.04
C TYR A 173 -0.52 1.00 2.22
N ALA A 174 0.10 1.60 1.21
CA ALA A 174 0.37 3.04 1.17
C ALA A 174 0.05 3.60 -0.21
N TRP A 175 -0.33 4.86 -0.27
CA TRP A 175 -0.70 5.54 -1.51
C TRP A 175 -0.17 6.96 -1.56
N GLY A 176 -0.25 7.59 -2.74
CA GLY A 176 0.13 8.97 -2.96
C GLY A 176 -0.34 9.48 -4.33
N ALA A 177 -0.07 10.74 -4.64
CA ALA A 177 -0.39 11.34 -5.93
C ALA A 177 0.38 10.69 -7.10
N GLY A 178 1.49 10.01 -6.81
CA GLY A 178 2.28 9.23 -7.75
C GLY A 178 3.04 8.10 -7.05
N VAL A 179 3.79 7.32 -7.83
CA VAL A 179 4.58 6.19 -7.30
C VAL A 179 5.67 6.68 -6.33
N GLU A 180 6.25 7.85 -6.57
CA GLU A 180 7.27 8.43 -5.71
C GLU A 180 6.72 8.79 -4.33
N ASP A 181 5.51 9.41 -4.26
CA ASP A 181 4.86 9.72 -2.99
C ASP A 181 4.47 8.44 -2.24
N ALA A 182 3.85 7.48 -2.94
CA ALA A 182 3.51 6.19 -2.34
C ALA A 182 4.75 5.45 -1.81
N ARG A 183 5.89 5.54 -2.51
CA ARG A 183 7.19 5.03 -2.07
C ARG A 183 7.66 5.75 -0.81
N ARG A 184 7.65 7.08 -0.80
CA ARG A 184 8.04 7.89 0.37
C ARG A 184 7.21 7.52 1.60
N HIS A 185 5.90 7.37 1.42
CA HIS A 185 4.98 7.01 2.50
C HIS A 185 5.26 5.60 3.04
N VAL A 186 5.42 4.60 2.18
CA VAL A 186 5.71 3.23 2.65
C VAL A 186 7.08 3.14 3.33
N GLU A 187 8.09 3.89 2.86
CA GLU A 187 9.41 3.99 3.52
C GLU A 187 9.29 4.59 4.92
N ALA A 188 8.56 5.71 5.04
CA ALA A 188 8.36 6.38 6.31
C ALA A 188 7.61 5.48 7.31
N ILE A 189 6.54 4.82 6.87
CA ILE A 189 5.77 3.88 7.68
C ILE A 189 6.67 2.72 8.14
N ASP A 190 7.40 2.06 7.23
CA ASP A 190 8.30 0.95 7.57
C ASP A 190 9.37 1.38 8.59
N PHE A 191 9.99 2.55 8.38
CA PHE A 191 10.99 3.08 9.31
C PHE A 191 10.39 3.31 10.71
N LEU A 192 9.24 3.96 10.79
CA LEU A 192 8.55 4.25 12.05
C LEU A 192 8.15 2.98 12.80
N LEU A 193 7.66 1.97 12.08
CA LEU A 193 7.33 0.67 12.67
C LEU A 193 8.58 -0.07 13.19
N ARG A 194 9.73 0.09 12.53
CA ARG A 194 11.02 -0.42 13.04
C ARG A 194 11.43 0.28 14.33
N CYS A 195 11.33 1.60 14.37
CA CYS A 195 11.61 2.36 15.59
C CYS A 195 10.76 1.88 16.75
N GLU A 196 9.47 1.71 16.54
CA GLU A 196 8.53 1.20 17.55
C GLU A 196 8.90 -0.20 18.07
N ILE A 197 9.33 -1.11 17.18
CA ILE A 197 9.80 -2.44 17.60
C ILE A 197 11.04 -2.32 18.49
N GLU A 198 12.03 -1.52 18.07
CA GLU A 198 13.27 -1.38 18.82
C GLU A 198 13.03 -0.66 20.16
N GLU A 199 12.17 0.36 20.20
CA GLU A 199 11.79 1.03 21.44
C GLU A 199 11.14 0.07 22.43
N ARG A 200 10.18 -0.75 22.00
CA ARG A 200 9.57 -1.80 22.84
C ARG A 200 10.56 -2.81 23.37
N ARG A 201 11.66 -3.11 22.64
CA ARG A 201 12.73 -4.01 23.09
C ARG A 201 13.62 -3.38 24.15
N ILE A 202 13.84 -2.06 24.07
CA ILE A 202 14.71 -1.34 25.00
C ILE A 202 13.99 -1.06 26.33
N THR A 203 12.66 -0.92 26.29
CA THR A 203 11.83 -0.55 27.45
C THR A 203 11.26 -1.74 28.20
N GLN A 204 11.51 -2.98 27.75
CA GLN A 204 11.20 -4.23 28.48
C GLN A 204 12.35 -4.66 29.37
#